data_6eb47e38c8eca0a4970d0aa7205a028d
#
_entry.id   6eb47e38c8eca0a4970d0aa7205a028d
#
_cell.length_a   1.000
_cell.length_b   1.000
_cell.length_c   1.000
_cell.angle_alpha   90.00
_cell.angle_beta   90.00
_cell.angle_gamma   90.00
#
_symmetry.space_group_name_H-M   'P 1'
#
loop_
_entity.id
_entity.type
_entity.pdbx_description
1 polymer ?
#
loop_
_entity_poly.entity_id
_entity_poly.type
_entity_poly.pdbx_seq_one_letter_code
_entity_poly.pdbx_strand_id
1 'polypeptide(L)'
;RDFPRPQLPVIPLGVDCAKFAPDAGTRARQRAALNIGDDDIAVLYLGRLSFHAKAHPLPMYLALERAARETGKRLHLIQAGWFANDFIEQAFRDGAKDFCPGVTAHFLDGRRAETRFAVWQAADIFTSLSDNIQESFGLTPIEAMAAGLPSVVSDWDGYRDTVEHEVHGYRIATLAPPAGQGADLADTHAGEIDTYDRYCGYASQFIAVDVAAAAAAYGALIRDADLRRRLGAAA
;
A
#
# COMPACT_ATOMS: atom_id res chain seq x y z
N ARG A 1 3.96 -20.66 46.04
CA ARG A 1 3.96 -21.55 44.83
C ARG A 1 4.41 -20.68 43.69
N ASP A 2 5.64 -20.90 43.17
CA ASP A 2 6.14 -20.24 41.97
C ASP A 2 5.47 -20.92 40.79
N PHE A 3 4.53 -20.22 40.15
CA PHE A 3 4.00 -20.65 38.85
C PHE A 3 5.05 -20.32 37.77
N PRO A 4 5.38 -21.26 36.88
CA PRO A 4 6.23 -20.94 35.75
C PRO A 4 5.61 -19.80 34.93
N ARG A 5 6.40 -18.80 34.56
CA ARG A 5 5.92 -17.73 33.68
C ARG A 5 5.44 -18.35 32.37
N PRO A 6 4.24 -18.00 31.89
CA PRO A 6 3.78 -18.49 30.60
C PRO A 6 4.76 -18.04 29.50
N GLN A 7 5.11 -18.97 28.63
CA GLN A 7 5.84 -18.61 27.41
C GLN A 7 4.86 -17.97 26.43
N LEU A 8 5.16 -16.76 25.98
CA LEU A 8 4.37 -16.02 24.99
C LEU A 8 5.25 -15.81 23.74
N PRO A 9 5.44 -16.86 22.92
CA PRO A 9 6.23 -16.72 21.71
C PRO A 9 5.52 -15.79 20.71
N VAL A 10 6.26 -14.91 20.07
CA VAL A 10 5.77 -14.15 18.93
C VAL A 10 5.79 -15.07 17.72
N ILE A 11 4.63 -15.34 17.14
CA ILE A 11 4.47 -16.16 15.93
C ILE A 11 3.99 -15.23 14.83
N PRO A 12 4.86 -14.83 13.88
CA PRO A 12 4.46 -13.96 12.78
C PRO A 12 3.45 -14.65 11.86
N LEU A 13 2.61 -13.85 11.19
CA LEU A 13 1.72 -14.34 10.15
C LEU A 13 2.54 -14.79 8.94
N GLY A 14 2.21 -15.96 8.41
CA GLY A 14 2.88 -16.54 7.24
C GLY A 14 2.12 -16.29 5.95
N VAL A 15 2.84 -16.32 4.82
CA VAL A 15 2.31 -16.26 3.47
C VAL A 15 2.75 -17.51 2.71
N ASP A 16 1.84 -18.10 1.94
CA ASP A 16 2.16 -19.21 1.03
C ASP A 16 2.81 -18.64 -0.24
N CYS A 17 4.13 -18.56 -0.24
CA CYS A 17 4.91 -17.96 -1.33
C CYS A 17 4.64 -18.62 -2.70
N ALA A 18 4.25 -19.90 -2.74
CA ALA A 18 3.97 -20.58 -3.99
C ALA A 18 2.80 -19.96 -4.76
N LYS A 19 1.86 -19.33 -4.08
CA LYS A 19 0.72 -18.64 -4.70
C LYS A 19 1.09 -17.31 -5.38
N PHE A 20 2.25 -16.77 -5.05
CA PHE A 20 2.74 -15.47 -5.56
C PHE A 20 3.88 -15.66 -6.56
N ALA A 21 4.38 -16.88 -6.75
CA ALA A 21 5.50 -17.15 -7.63
C ALA A 21 5.28 -16.55 -9.03
N PRO A 22 6.29 -15.92 -9.64
CA PRO A 22 6.19 -15.27 -10.93
C PRO A 22 5.72 -16.25 -12.02
N ASP A 23 4.69 -15.84 -12.79
CA ASP A 23 4.16 -16.56 -13.94
C ASP A 23 4.04 -15.62 -15.16
N ALA A 24 4.95 -15.79 -16.10
CA ALA A 24 5.01 -14.96 -17.30
C ALA A 24 3.72 -15.02 -18.14
N GLY A 25 3.04 -16.16 -18.20
CA GLY A 25 1.79 -16.32 -18.92
C GLY A 25 0.66 -15.52 -18.27
N THR A 26 0.55 -15.57 -16.95
CA THR A 26 -0.42 -14.78 -16.20
C THR A 26 -0.07 -13.29 -16.27
N ARG A 27 1.21 -12.91 -16.17
CA ARG A 27 1.66 -11.52 -16.35
C ARG A 27 1.20 -10.96 -17.70
N ALA A 28 1.49 -11.65 -18.79
CA ALA A 28 1.12 -11.21 -20.14
C ALA A 28 -0.40 -11.03 -20.27
N ARG A 29 -1.20 -12.00 -19.80
CA ARG A 29 -2.67 -11.93 -19.84
C ARG A 29 -3.23 -10.75 -19.02
N GLN A 30 -2.71 -10.55 -17.79
CA GLN A 30 -3.20 -9.48 -16.92
C GLN A 30 -2.83 -8.10 -17.45
N ARG A 31 -1.60 -7.92 -17.94
CA ARG A 31 -1.18 -6.64 -18.55
C ARG A 31 -1.99 -6.34 -19.81
N ALA A 32 -2.22 -7.33 -20.67
CA ALA A 32 -3.05 -7.16 -21.87
C ALA A 32 -4.50 -6.77 -21.50
N ALA A 33 -5.09 -7.42 -20.49
CA ALA A 33 -6.45 -7.10 -20.03
C ALA A 33 -6.58 -5.68 -19.48
N LEU A 34 -5.50 -5.11 -18.95
CA LEU A 34 -5.44 -3.74 -18.43
C LEU A 34 -4.85 -2.73 -19.41
N ASN A 35 -4.55 -3.13 -20.66
CA ASN A 35 -3.87 -2.31 -21.66
C ASN A 35 -2.54 -1.71 -21.17
N ILE A 36 -1.76 -2.49 -20.41
CA ILE A 36 -0.43 -2.14 -19.91
C ILE A 36 0.60 -2.67 -20.90
N GLY A 37 1.36 -1.77 -21.55
CA GLY A 37 2.42 -2.12 -22.48
C GLY A 37 3.69 -2.62 -21.78
N ASP A 38 4.61 -3.23 -22.55
CA ASP A 38 5.84 -3.81 -21.99
C ASP A 38 6.75 -2.76 -21.36
N ASP A 39 6.80 -1.54 -21.89
CA ASP A 39 7.59 -0.41 -21.39
C ASP A 39 6.89 0.41 -20.30
N ASP A 40 5.61 0.14 -20.05
CA ASP A 40 4.81 0.82 -19.03
C ASP A 40 5.16 0.27 -17.64
N ILE A 41 5.01 1.10 -16.62
CA ILE A 41 5.22 0.69 -15.22
C ILE A 41 3.87 0.59 -14.51
N ALA A 42 3.61 -0.56 -13.90
CA ALA A 42 2.43 -0.83 -13.11
C ALA A 42 2.75 -0.81 -11.61
N VAL A 43 2.08 0.09 -10.88
CA VAL A 43 2.14 0.19 -9.43
C VAL A 43 0.87 -0.40 -8.85
N LEU A 44 1.00 -1.34 -7.91
CA LEU A 44 -0.11 -2.04 -7.29
C LEU A 44 -0.34 -1.55 -5.86
N TYR A 45 -1.55 -1.15 -5.56
CA TYR A 45 -2.11 -1.10 -4.22
C TYR A 45 -3.12 -2.24 -4.07
N LEU A 46 -3.00 -3.04 -3.02
CA LEU A 46 -3.96 -4.11 -2.71
C LEU A 46 -4.44 -4.00 -1.28
N GLY A 47 -5.76 -3.90 -1.09
CA GLY A 47 -6.36 -3.77 0.22
C GLY A 47 -7.76 -3.16 0.17
N ARG A 48 -8.37 -2.98 1.33
CA ARG A 48 -9.63 -2.27 1.44
C ARG A 48 -9.45 -0.82 0.95
N LEU A 49 -10.29 -0.39 0.01
CA LEU A 49 -10.27 0.97 -0.51
C LEU A 49 -11.12 1.86 0.40
N SER A 50 -10.47 2.38 1.44
CA SER A 50 -11.11 3.17 2.49
C SER A 50 -10.11 4.20 3.04
N PHE A 51 -10.41 5.48 2.83
CA PHE A 51 -9.56 6.57 3.28
C PHE A 51 -9.56 6.76 4.80
N HIS A 52 -10.59 6.31 5.51
CA HIS A 52 -10.73 6.44 6.96
C HIS A 52 -10.35 5.19 7.75
N ALA A 53 -10.26 4.03 7.08
CA ALA A 53 -10.05 2.77 7.77
C ALA A 53 -8.89 1.91 7.20
N LYS A 54 -8.10 2.45 6.25
CA LYS A 54 -6.93 1.75 5.70
C LYS A 54 -5.80 2.70 5.32
N ALA A 55 -5.98 3.54 4.30
CA ALA A 55 -5.00 4.51 3.85
C ALA A 55 -5.69 5.62 3.03
N HIS A 56 -5.36 6.87 3.32
CA HIS A 56 -5.83 7.97 2.48
C HIS A 56 -5.08 7.95 1.13
N PRO A 57 -5.79 7.92 -0.02
CA PRO A 57 -5.13 7.73 -1.32
C PRO A 57 -4.36 8.97 -1.80
N LEU A 58 -4.63 10.16 -1.28
CA LEU A 58 -4.07 11.42 -1.78
C LEU A 58 -2.54 11.48 -1.79
N PRO A 59 -1.81 11.07 -0.73
CA PRO A 59 -0.35 11.05 -0.77
C PRO A 59 0.21 10.20 -1.92
N MET A 60 -0.40 9.03 -2.15
CA MET A 60 -0.03 8.12 -3.25
C MET A 60 -0.30 8.78 -4.61
N TYR A 61 -1.48 9.38 -4.81
CA TYR A 61 -1.83 10.03 -6.06
C TYR A 61 -0.87 11.17 -6.40
N LEU A 62 -0.64 12.08 -5.45
CA LEU A 62 0.27 13.21 -5.65
C LEU A 62 1.71 12.75 -5.94
N ALA A 63 2.19 11.74 -5.23
CA ALA A 63 3.54 11.23 -5.42
C ALA A 63 3.70 10.53 -6.78
N LEU A 64 2.72 9.74 -7.21
CA LEU A 64 2.74 9.06 -8.51
C LEU A 64 2.61 10.06 -9.67
N GLU A 65 1.73 11.05 -9.56
CA GLU A 65 1.61 12.13 -10.57
C GLU A 65 2.95 12.86 -10.75
N ARG A 66 3.61 13.20 -9.64
CA ARG A 66 4.91 13.84 -9.69
C ARG A 66 5.95 12.92 -10.33
N ALA A 67 6.00 11.65 -9.94
CA ALA A 67 6.93 10.68 -10.52
C ALA A 67 6.67 10.46 -12.03
N ALA A 68 5.40 10.42 -12.47
CA ALA A 68 5.05 10.33 -13.88
C ALA A 68 5.60 11.51 -14.69
N ARG A 69 5.39 12.73 -14.20
CA ARG A 69 5.89 13.95 -14.85
C ARG A 69 7.42 14.01 -14.91
N GLU A 70 8.09 13.66 -13.81
CA GLU A 70 9.55 13.73 -13.71
C GLU A 70 10.26 12.62 -14.52
N THR A 71 9.60 11.48 -14.74
CA THR A 71 10.20 10.35 -15.49
C THR A 71 9.80 10.32 -16.95
N GLY A 72 8.67 10.92 -17.29
CA GLY A 72 8.07 10.83 -18.64
C GLY A 72 7.60 9.43 -19.02
N LYS A 73 7.59 8.49 -18.07
CA LYS A 73 7.11 7.11 -18.29
C LYS A 73 5.59 7.03 -18.16
N ARG A 74 5.01 6.15 -18.95
CA ARG A 74 3.59 5.80 -18.80
C ARG A 74 3.39 4.93 -17.58
N LEU A 75 2.57 5.42 -16.66
CA LEU A 75 2.31 4.72 -15.39
C LEU A 75 0.86 4.24 -15.32
N HIS A 76 0.70 3.08 -14.71
CA HIS A 76 -0.58 2.49 -14.36
C HIS A 76 -0.64 2.28 -12.85
N LEU A 77 -1.70 2.75 -12.21
CA LEU A 77 -1.99 2.47 -10.81
C LEU A 77 -3.12 1.46 -10.73
N ILE A 78 -2.81 0.26 -10.26
CA ILE A 78 -3.79 -0.80 -10.04
C ILE A 78 -4.21 -0.75 -8.58
N GLN A 79 -5.46 -0.41 -8.32
CA GLN A 79 -6.07 -0.42 -6.99
C GLN A 79 -7.01 -1.62 -6.90
N ALA A 80 -6.53 -2.72 -6.32
CA ALA A 80 -7.27 -3.96 -6.16
C ALA A 80 -7.83 -4.06 -4.74
N GLY A 81 -9.17 -4.06 -4.61
CA GLY A 81 -9.81 -4.07 -3.31
C GLY A 81 -11.32 -4.00 -3.41
N TRP A 82 -11.95 -3.47 -2.40
CA TRP A 82 -13.38 -3.20 -2.42
C TRP A 82 -13.68 -1.89 -1.68
N PHE A 83 -14.76 -1.25 -2.09
CA PHE A 83 -15.32 -0.07 -1.45
C PHE A 83 -16.45 -0.47 -0.49
N ALA A 84 -16.58 0.23 0.63
CA ALA A 84 -17.67 0.00 1.57
C ALA A 84 -19.02 0.51 1.05
N ASN A 85 -18.99 1.55 0.20
CA ASN A 85 -20.16 2.15 -0.42
C ASN A 85 -19.76 3.01 -1.64
N ASP A 86 -20.78 3.46 -2.39
CA ASP A 86 -20.59 4.25 -3.62
C ASP A 86 -19.94 5.61 -3.38
N PHE A 87 -20.19 6.24 -2.22
CA PHE A 87 -19.56 7.52 -1.88
C PHE A 87 -18.03 7.38 -1.79
N ILE A 88 -17.54 6.33 -1.13
CA ILE A 88 -16.10 6.06 -1.02
C ILE A 88 -15.53 5.72 -2.41
N GLU A 89 -16.25 4.91 -3.20
CA GLU A 89 -15.84 4.59 -4.56
C GLU A 89 -15.69 5.86 -5.40
N GLN A 90 -16.69 6.73 -5.37
CA GLN A 90 -16.66 7.98 -6.13
C GLN A 90 -15.50 8.87 -5.70
N ALA A 91 -15.27 9.01 -4.38
CA ALA A 91 -14.16 9.79 -3.85
C ALA A 91 -12.79 9.30 -4.32
N PHE A 92 -12.58 7.98 -4.38
CA PHE A 92 -11.33 7.40 -4.93
C PHE A 92 -11.17 7.67 -6.42
N ARG A 93 -12.25 7.51 -7.20
CA ARG A 93 -12.23 7.74 -8.66
C ARG A 93 -12.00 9.21 -9.00
N ASP A 94 -12.71 10.12 -8.33
CA ASP A 94 -12.54 11.56 -8.50
C ASP A 94 -11.15 12.00 -8.06
N GLY A 95 -10.68 11.50 -6.90
CA GLY A 95 -9.34 11.78 -6.41
C GLY A 95 -8.24 11.32 -7.39
N ALA A 96 -8.37 10.15 -8.00
CA ALA A 96 -7.42 9.69 -9.02
C ALA A 96 -7.44 10.60 -10.24
N LYS A 97 -8.61 11.02 -10.70
CA LYS A 97 -8.78 11.91 -11.85
C LYS A 97 -8.21 13.31 -11.60
N ASP A 98 -8.43 13.85 -10.39
CA ASP A 98 -8.09 15.24 -10.09
C ASP A 98 -6.62 15.40 -9.64
N PHE A 99 -6.08 14.42 -8.92
CA PHE A 99 -4.74 14.49 -8.32
C PHE A 99 -3.69 13.58 -8.98
N CYS A 100 -4.11 12.70 -9.89
CA CYS A 100 -3.21 11.78 -10.59
C CYS A 100 -3.57 11.63 -12.09
N PRO A 101 -3.88 12.73 -12.83
CA PRO A 101 -4.36 12.66 -14.20
C PRO A 101 -3.33 12.09 -15.20
N GLY A 102 -2.04 12.17 -14.87
CA GLY A 102 -0.95 11.61 -15.68
C GLY A 102 -0.74 10.10 -15.53
N VAL A 103 -1.51 9.44 -14.67
CA VAL A 103 -1.41 8.00 -14.38
C VAL A 103 -2.75 7.32 -14.71
N THR A 104 -2.70 6.21 -15.44
CA THR A 104 -3.91 5.43 -15.74
C THR A 104 -4.33 4.62 -14.50
N ALA A 105 -5.44 5.00 -13.87
CA ALA A 105 -5.94 4.31 -12.69
C ALA A 105 -6.90 3.16 -13.08
N HIS A 106 -6.68 1.97 -12.49
CA HIS A 106 -7.51 0.79 -12.61
C HIS A 106 -8.08 0.42 -11.24
N PHE A 107 -9.39 0.18 -11.16
CA PHE A 107 -10.05 -0.27 -9.94
C PHE A 107 -10.60 -1.68 -10.16
N LEU A 108 -10.08 -2.64 -9.40
CA LEU A 108 -10.40 -4.06 -9.53
C LEU A 108 -11.02 -4.60 -8.24
N ASP A 109 -12.01 -5.48 -8.36
CA ASP A 109 -12.58 -6.16 -7.19
C ASP A 109 -11.62 -7.23 -6.67
N GLY A 110 -10.88 -6.88 -5.62
CA GLY A 110 -9.87 -7.74 -4.96
C GLY A 110 -10.45 -8.89 -4.11
N ARG A 111 -11.78 -8.98 -3.96
CA ARG A 111 -12.46 -10.09 -3.25
C ARG A 111 -12.49 -11.36 -4.09
N ARG A 112 -12.39 -11.24 -5.42
CA ARG A 112 -12.35 -12.38 -6.33
C ARG A 112 -10.96 -13.04 -6.24
N ALA A 113 -10.94 -14.35 -6.01
CA ALA A 113 -9.68 -15.10 -5.88
C ALA A 113 -8.80 -14.97 -7.14
N GLU A 114 -9.42 -15.00 -8.32
CA GLU A 114 -8.70 -14.84 -9.59
C GLU A 114 -8.00 -13.47 -9.68
N THR A 115 -8.67 -12.39 -9.26
CA THR A 115 -8.09 -11.04 -9.25
C THR A 115 -7.00 -10.95 -8.19
N ARG A 116 -7.29 -11.43 -6.96
CA ARG A 116 -6.41 -11.30 -5.81
C ARG A 116 -5.00 -11.84 -6.05
N PHE A 117 -4.86 -12.99 -6.69
CA PHE A 117 -3.54 -13.58 -6.96
C PHE A 117 -2.95 -13.16 -8.31
N ALA A 118 -3.79 -12.98 -9.33
CA ALA A 118 -3.31 -12.63 -10.65
C ALA A 118 -2.81 -11.18 -10.76
N VAL A 119 -3.34 -10.26 -9.96
CA VAL A 119 -2.98 -8.84 -10.02
C VAL A 119 -1.51 -8.57 -9.66
N TRP A 120 -0.93 -9.39 -8.78
CA TRP A 120 0.49 -9.32 -8.43
C TRP A 120 1.40 -9.51 -9.65
N GLN A 121 0.98 -10.37 -10.58
CA GLN A 121 1.75 -10.66 -11.79
C GLN A 121 1.77 -9.47 -12.77
N ALA A 122 0.77 -8.59 -12.75
CA ALA A 122 0.75 -7.41 -13.61
C ALA A 122 1.69 -6.30 -13.15
N ALA A 123 2.00 -6.27 -11.86
CA ALA A 123 2.71 -5.20 -11.19
C ALA A 123 4.23 -5.23 -11.40
N ASP A 124 4.86 -4.07 -11.23
CA ASP A 124 6.29 -3.84 -11.19
C ASP A 124 6.75 -3.28 -9.85
N ILE A 125 5.86 -2.61 -9.11
CA ILE A 125 6.08 -1.98 -7.82
C ILE A 125 4.84 -2.21 -6.97
N PHE A 126 5.01 -2.55 -5.70
CA PHE A 126 3.93 -2.52 -4.72
C PHE A 126 3.94 -1.23 -3.92
N THR A 127 2.77 -0.73 -3.53
CA THR A 127 2.66 0.45 -2.66
C THR A 127 1.56 0.32 -1.62
N SER A 128 1.83 0.82 -0.42
CA SER A 128 0.83 1.05 0.62
C SER A 128 1.32 2.16 1.57
N LEU A 129 0.82 3.37 1.36
CA LEU A 129 1.13 4.51 2.22
C LEU A 129 0.09 4.61 3.36
N SER A 130 0.04 3.56 4.18
CA SER A 130 -0.88 3.49 5.32
C SER A 130 -0.59 4.60 6.33
N ASP A 131 -1.65 5.24 6.80
CA ASP A 131 -1.68 6.28 7.81
C ASP A 131 -2.61 5.91 8.97
N ASN A 132 -3.08 4.67 9.01
CA ASN A 132 -4.12 4.21 9.90
C ASN A 132 -3.58 3.37 11.06
N ILE A 133 -4.05 3.63 12.27
CA ILE A 133 -3.67 2.93 13.50
C ILE A 133 -4.05 1.43 13.51
N GLN A 134 -4.85 0.97 12.55
CA GLN A 134 -5.19 -0.46 12.40
C GLN A 134 -4.13 -1.27 11.64
N GLU A 135 -3.09 -0.65 11.08
CA GLU A 135 -2.07 -1.37 10.30
C GLU A 135 -1.01 -1.99 11.20
N SER A 136 -1.41 -2.95 12.02
CA SER A 136 -0.56 -3.53 13.07
C SER A 136 0.50 -4.52 12.59
N PHE A 137 0.34 -5.14 11.41
CA PHE A 137 1.31 -6.10 10.85
C PHE A 137 1.58 -5.84 9.37
N GLY A 138 0.53 -5.83 8.54
CA GLY A 138 0.65 -5.60 7.10
C GLY A 138 1.04 -6.84 6.31
N LEU A 139 0.06 -7.71 6.00
CA LEU A 139 0.30 -8.88 5.16
C LEU A 139 0.67 -8.51 3.72
N THR A 140 0.14 -7.42 3.18
CA THR A 140 0.32 -7.08 1.77
C THR A 140 1.77 -6.74 1.37
N PRO A 141 2.62 -6.10 2.19
CA PRO A 141 4.04 -6.01 1.92
C PRO A 141 4.73 -7.38 1.84
N ILE A 142 4.35 -8.34 2.69
CA ILE A 142 4.92 -9.70 2.66
C ILE A 142 4.44 -10.46 1.42
N GLU A 143 3.18 -10.26 1.01
CA GLU A 143 2.65 -10.79 -0.26
C GLU A 143 3.40 -10.19 -1.47
N ALA A 144 3.75 -8.89 -1.41
CA ALA A 144 4.56 -8.22 -2.43
C ALA A 144 5.97 -8.83 -2.51
N MET A 145 6.61 -9.08 -1.37
CA MET A 145 7.89 -9.77 -1.30
C MET A 145 7.81 -11.17 -1.90
N ALA A 146 6.78 -11.95 -1.55
CA ALA A 146 6.55 -13.27 -2.13
C ALA A 146 6.33 -13.22 -3.65
N ALA A 147 5.82 -12.11 -4.19
CA ALA A 147 5.68 -11.86 -5.62
C ALA A 147 6.96 -11.28 -6.28
N GLY A 148 8.02 -11.05 -5.52
CA GLY A 148 9.26 -10.47 -6.01
C GLY A 148 9.15 -8.99 -6.38
N LEU A 149 8.24 -8.24 -5.75
CA LEU A 149 8.02 -6.82 -6.02
C LEU A 149 8.70 -5.94 -4.98
N PRO A 150 9.46 -4.91 -5.40
CA PRO A 150 9.93 -3.87 -4.50
C PRO A 150 8.76 -3.07 -3.95
N SER A 151 8.83 -2.68 -2.68
CA SER A 151 7.76 -2.01 -1.97
C SER A 151 8.04 -0.52 -1.75
N VAL A 152 7.02 0.33 -1.89
CA VAL A 152 7.02 1.72 -1.41
C VAL A 152 5.93 1.83 -0.36
N VAL A 153 6.31 1.88 0.90
CA VAL A 153 5.38 1.84 2.03
C VAL A 153 5.67 2.96 3.02
N SER A 154 4.68 3.38 3.80
CA SER A 154 4.91 4.32 4.89
C SER A 154 5.82 3.73 5.97
N ASP A 155 6.67 4.55 6.60
CA ASP A 155 7.43 4.17 7.80
C ASP A 155 6.49 4.19 9.00
N TRP A 156 5.56 3.24 9.01
CA TRP A 156 4.40 3.20 9.89
C TRP A 156 4.15 1.81 10.42
N ASP A 157 3.90 1.74 11.73
CA ASP A 157 3.44 0.56 12.47
C ASP A 157 4.10 -0.76 12.00
N GLY A 158 3.36 -1.81 11.73
CA GLY A 158 3.87 -3.12 11.33
C GLY A 158 4.71 -3.16 10.04
N TYR A 159 4.64 -2.15 9.19
CA TYR A 159 5.51 -2.06 8.02
C TYR A 159 6.99 -1.85 8.39
N ARG A 160 7.25 -1.28 9.58
CA ARG A 160 8.62 -1.11 10.11
C ARG A 160 9.30 -2.44 10.41
N ASP A 161 8.51 -3.43 10.79
CA ASP A 161 9.00 -4.75 11.15
C ASP A 161 9.16 -5.68 9.94
N THR A 162 8.45 -5.38 8.84
CA THR A 162 8.38 -6.26 7.67
C THR A 162 9.23 -5.76 6.50
N VAL A 163 9.32 -4.45 6.27
CA VAL A 163 10.05 -3.88 5.13
C VAL A 163 11.35 -3.23 5.60
N GLU A 164 12.48 -3.74 5.17
CA GLU A 164 13.78 -3.09 5.39
C GLU A 164 14.04 -2.06 4.28
N HIS A 165 14.33 -0.81 4.72
CA HIS A 165 14.54 0.32 3.82
C HIS A 165 15.77 0.10 2.95
N GLU A 166 15.63 0.35 1.63
CA GLU A 166 16.66 0.16 0.59
C GLU A 166 17.13 -1.30 0.37
N VAL A 167 16.52 -2.26 1.08
CA VAL A 167 16.73 -3.69 0.87
C VAL A 167 15.54 -4.32 0.15
N HIS A 168 14.33 -4.17 0.70
CA HIS A 168 13.09 -4.70 0.12
C HIS A 168 12.29 -3.63 -0.63
N GLY A 169 12.72 -2.38 -0.57
CA GLY A 169 12.03 -1.22 -1.13
C GLY A 169 12.30 0.03 -0.31
N TYR A 170 11.34 0.95 -0.27
CA TYR A 170 11.48 2.22 0.42
C TYR A 170 10.41 2.38 1.50
N ARG A 171 10.83 2.65 2.73
CA ARG A 171 9.96 3.16 3.79
C ARG A 171 9.95 4.68 3.72
N ILE A 172 8.76 5.24 3.57
CA ILE A 172 8.52 6.67 3.42
C ILE A 172 8.26 7.29 4.78
N ALA A 173 9.03 8.30 5.13
CA ALA A 173 8.91 8.98 6.41
C ALA A 173 7.47 9.43 6.67
N THR A 174 6.99 9.14 7.88
CA THR A 174 5.68 9.57 8.38
C THR A 174 5.85 10.37 9.65
N LEU A 175 5.07 11.42 9.80
CA LEU A 175 5.01 12.25 10.98
C LEU A 175 3.68 12.03 11.71
N ALA A 176 3.77 11.68 12.98
CA ALA A 176 2.63 11.57 13.89
C ALA A 176 2.78 12.57 15.03
N PRO A 177 1.68 13.03 15.64
CA PRO A 177 1.73 13.81 16.87
C PRO A 177 2.48 13.04 17.98
N PRO A 178 3.07 13.74 18.95
CA PRO A 178 3.64 13.11 20.13
C PRO A 178 2.62 12.26 20.90
N ALA A 179 3.10 11.25 21.61
CA ALA A 179 2.25 10.42 22.47
C ALA A 179 1.42 11.27 23.45
N GLY A 180 0.16 10.94 23.61
CA GLY A 180 -0.81 11.67 24.44
C GLY A 180 -1.61 12.76 23.69
N GLN A 181 -1.23 13.11 22.49
CA GLN A 181 -2.05 13.96 21.64
C GLN A 181 -3.22 13.12 21.07
N GLY A 182 -4.42 13.70 21.00
CA GLY A 182 -5.62 12.98 20.57
C GLY A 182 -6.27 12.13 21.66
N ALA A 183 -5.95 12.38 22.93
CA ALA A 183 -6.64 11.74 24.06
C ALA A 183 -8.15 11.98 24.05
N ASP A 184 -8.56 13.16 23.61
CA ASP A 184 -9.97 13.56 23.40
C ASP A 184 -10.69 12.63 22.39
N LEU A 185 -10.02 12.22 21.32
CA LEU A 185 -10.57 11.25 20.37
C LEU A 185 -10.76 9.87 21.02
N ALA A 186 -9.76 9.44 21.81
CA ALA A 186 -9.84 8.18 22.54
C ALA A 186 -10.96 8.21 23.59
N ASP A 187 -11.11 9.30 24.33
CA ASP A 187 -12.16 9.50 25.33
C ASP A 187 -13.56 9.51 24.70
N THR A 188 -13.70 10.16 23.52
CA THR A 188 -14.96 10.18 22.75
C THR A 188 -15.35 8.77 22.30
N HIS A 189 -14.39 7.98 21.86
CA HIS A 189 -14.61 6.59 21.49
C HIS A 189 -14.90 5.72 22.71
N ALA A 190 -14.14 5.85 23.81
CA ALA A 190 -14.34 5.09 25.03
C ALA A 190 -15.70 5.41 25.68
N GLY A 191 -16.20 6.63 25.52
CA GLY A 191 -17.53 7.09 25.93
C GLY A 191 -18.67 6.66 25.00
N GLU A 192 -18.39 5.82 23.97
CA GLU A 192 -19.37 5.32 23.00
C GLU A 192 -20.07 6.43 22.18
N ILE A 193 -19.48 7.63 22.11
CA ILE A 193 -19.99 8.75 21.30
C ILE A 193 -19.63 8.53 19.85
N ASP A 194 -18.38 8.10 19.58
CA ASP A 194 -17.90 7.78 18.24
C ASP A 194 -17.69 6.27 18.05
N THR A 195 -18.00 5.81 16.84
CA THR A 195 -17.67 4.45 16.41
C THR A 195 -16.16 4.27 16.26
N TYR A 196 -15.67 3.03 16.32
CA TYR A 196 -14.26 2.73 16.08
C TYR A 196 -13.77 3.19 14.71
N ASP A 197 -14.59 3.06 13.67
CA ASP A 197 -14.26 3.56 12.32
C ASP A 197 -14.06 5.08 12.29
N ARG A 198 -14.89 5.84 13.03
CA ARG A 198 -14.72 7.29 13.14
C ARG A 198 -13.46 7.65 13.91
N TYR A 199 -13.22 6.98 15.03
CA TYR A 199 -11.99 7.16 15.81
C TYR A 199 -10.75 6.93 14.94
N CYS A 200 -10.68 5.84 14.20
CA CYS A 200 -9.59 5.55 13.27
C CYS A 200 -9.46 6.62 12.18
N GLY A 201 -10.59 7.04 11.61
CA GLY A 201 -10.64 8.05 10.57
C GLY A 201 -10.18 9.43 11.03
N TYR A 202 -10.51 9.84 12.25
CA TYR A 202 -10.01 11.08 12.83
C TYR A 202 -8.53 10.98 13.20
N ALA A 203 -8.12 9.86 13.79
CA ALA A 203 -6.71 9.64 14.15
C ALA A 203 -5.79 9.67 12.93
N SER A 204 -6.20 9.10 11.79
CA SER A 204 -5.38 9.08 10.57
C SER A 204 -5.17 10.49 9.98
N GLN A 205 -6.06 11.43 10.23
CA GLN A 205 -5.91 12.83 9.74
C GLN A 205 -4.74 13.58 10.39
N PHE A 206 -4.22 13.08 11.51
CA PHE A 206 -3.04 13.65 12.16
C PHE A 206 -1.73 13.08 11.65
N ILE A 207 -1.78 12.08 10.76
CA ILE A 207 -0.59 11.41 10.20
C ILE A 207 -0.25 12.04 8.86
N ALA A 208 0.97 12.55 8.74
CA ALA A 208 1.48 13.09 7.48
C ALA A 208 2.50 12.12 6.87
N VAL A 209 2.30 11.79 5.59
CA VAL A 209 3.24 11.01 4.79
C VAL A 209 4.06 11.96 3.92
N ASP A 210 5.38 11.79 3.86
CA ASP A 210 6.25 12.60 3.01
C ASP A 210 6.04 12.29 1.52
N VAL A 211 5.19 13.10 0.88
CA VAL A 211 4.85 12.97 -0.56
C VAL A 211 6.10 13.17 -1.44
N ALA A 212 7.04 14.04 -1.04
CA ALA A 212 8.25 14.28 -1.83
C ALA A 212 9.18 13.06 -1.79
N ALA A 213 9.37 12.47 -0.62
CA ALA A 213 10.15 11.24 -0.48
C ALA A 213 9.49 10.06 -1.23
N ALA A 214 8.14 9.94 -1.16
CA ALA A 214 7.41 8.94 -1.92
C ALA A 214 7.60 9.10 -3.43
N ALA A 215 7.50 10.33 -3.95
CA ALA A 215 7.72 10.62 -5.37
C ALA A 215 9.16 10.29 -5.80
N ALA A 216 10.15 10.60 -4.96
CA ALA A 216 11.55 10.25 -5.23
C ALA A 216 11.76 8.73 -5.27
N ALA A 217 11.17 7.98 -4.35
CA ALA A 217 11.22 6.52 -4.29
C ALA A 217 10.57 5.89 -5.54
N TYR A 218 9.37 6.33 -5.92
CA TYR A 218 8.75 5.89 -7.18
C TYR A 218 9.63 6.24 -8.38
N GLY A 219 10.14 7.47 -8.45
CA GLY A 219 11.01 7.93 -9.54
C GLY A 219 12.27 7.07 -9.69
N ALA A 220 12.91 6.68 -8.58
CA ALA A 220 14.06 5.77 -8.59
C ALA A 220 13.69 4.40 -9.17
N LEU A 221 12.62 3.80 -8.66
CA LEU A 221 12.14 2.49 -9.13
C LEU A 221 11.63 2.53 -10.58
N ILE A 222 11.03 3.62 -11.04
CA ILE A 222 10.52 3.76 -12.42
C ILE A 222 11.68 3.85 -13.42
N ARG A 223 12.74 4.59 -13.10
CA ARG A 223 13.87 4.79 -14.01
C ARG A 223 14.79 3.57 -14.09
N ASP A 224 14.94 2.82 -13.01
CA ASP A 224 15.95 1.78 -12.88
C ASP A 224 15.32 0.39 -12.73
N ALA A 225 15.33 -0.37 -13.83
CA ALA A 225 14.82 -1.74 -13.86
C ALA A 225 15.70 -2.72 -13.07
N ASP A 226 17.03 -2.47 -12.99
CA ASP A 226 17.95 -3.31 -12.24
C ASP A 226 17.72 -3.12 -10.74
N LEU A 227 17.51 -1.87 -10.32
CA LEU A 227 17.13 -1.55 -8.95
C LEU A 227 15.83 -2.27 -8.56
N ARG A 228 14.79 -2.22 -9.42
CA ARG A 228 13.54 -2.95 -9.17
C ARG A 228 13.77 -4.45 -8.99
N ARG A 229 14.55 -5.06 -9.90
CA ARG A 229 14.87 -6.50 -9.82
C ARG A 229 15.67 -6.83 -8.57
N ARG A 230 16.66 -6.02 -8.23
CA ARG A 230 17.51 -6.25 -7.06
C ARG A 230 16.71 -6.18 -5.75
N LEU A 231 15.88 -5.14 -5.57
CA LEU A 231 15.09 -4.99 -4.36
C LEU A 231 13.97 -6.03 -4.27
N GLY A 232 13.33 -6.39 -5.39
CA GLY A 232 12.32 -7.44 -5.42
C GLY A 232 12.89 -8.84 -5.20
N ALA A 233 14.15 -9.10 -5.60
CA ALA A 233 14.82 -10.38 -5.34
C ALA A 233 15.36 -10.50 -3.90
N ALA A 234 15.58 -9.40 -3.20
CA ALA A 234 16.01 -9.36 -1.80
C ALA A 234 14.83 -9.49 -0.83
N ALA A 235 13.62 -9.25 -1.32
CA ALA A 235 12.37 -9.32 -0.57
C ALA A 235 11.75 -10.73 -0.55
#